data_96d8465e0072675f0383c755f86dbe19
#
_entry.id   96d8465e0072675f0383c755f86dbe19
#
_cell.length_a   1.000
_cell.length_b   1.000
_cell.length_c   1.000
_cell.angle_alpha   90.00
_cell.angle_beta   90.00
_cell.angle_gamma   90.00
#
_symmetry.space_group_name_H-M   'P 1'
#
loop_
_entity.id
_entity.type
_entity.pdbx_description
1 polymer ?
#
loop_
_entity_poly.entity_id
_entity_poly.type
_entity_poly.pdbx_seq_one_letter_code
_entity_poly.pdbx_strand_id
1 'polypeptide(L)'
;MKLWKYLPIVLFFSCINLIIQEEIYNSLYFSGGSWIEFAEIDSMKLESNDFTIQFWVSGGEVNTHEAPAMFSIIDSNDNITLAIFRDVNQNNSITTISNSAVGKQEYNGLDWSDPDDFYLISLLFSDSKGLNIYINDYKILSCGSLLDVKGSTLNVGAIVNEDRTILENFWYGYIDEVRLWNTRLADSTISFQYAHPNKLGDYYQYSYYDSLIGLWRFNWDKPLSTIEDESDFDNDGTIYTLNGFSVELSEKGAK
;
A
#
# COMPACT_ATOMS: atom_id res chain seq x y z
N MET A 1 62.86 -42.68 24.89
CA MET A 1 61.93 -41.98 25.81
C MET A 1 61.43 -40.71 25.10
N LYS A 2 60.27 -40.76 24.43
CA LYS A 2 59.72 -39.62 23.68
C LYS A 2 58.61 -38.96 24.51
N LEU A 3 58.86 -37.72 24.95
CA LEU A 3 57.85 -36.89 25.59
C LEU A 3 56.85 -36.39 24.54
N TRP A 4 55.62 -36.76 24.71
CA TRP A 4 54.50 -36.14 23.99
C TRP A 4 54.13 -34.84 24.71
N LYS A 5 54.26 -33.72 23.99
CA LYS A 5 53.76 -32.41 24.41
C LYS A 5 52.27 -32.35 24.11
N TYR A 6 51.47 -32.28 25.14
CA TYR A 6 50.04 -31.96 24.99
C TYR A 6 49.90 -30.47 24.65
N LEU A 7 49.36 -30.19 23.45
CA LEU A 7 48.93 -28.86 23.07
C LEU A 7 47.48 -28.69 23.55
N PRO A 8 47.14 -27.69 24.38
CA PRO A 8 45.75 -27.45 24.70
C PRO A 8 45.06 -26.82 23.49
N ILE A 9 44.04 -27.48 22.96
CA ILE A 9 43.11 -26.91 22.00
C ILE A 9 42.26 -25.89 22.77
N VAL A 10 42.58 -24.62 22.59
CA VAL A 10 41.72 -23.51 23.06
C VAL A 10 40.60 -23.38 22.01
N LEU A 11 39.44 -23.93 22.33
CA LEU A 11 38.21 -23.68 21.62
C LEU A 11 37.77 -22.23 21.90
N PHE A 12 38.05 -21.32 20.94
CA PHE A 12 37.39 -20.03 20.91
C PHE A 12 35.94 -20.22 20.53
N PHE A 13 35.06 -20.29 21.51
CA PHE A 13 33.65 -19.99 21.29
C PHE A 13 33.56 -18.47 21.05
N SER A 14 33.62 -18.07 19.77
CA SER A 14 33.13 -16.77 19.39
C SER A 14 31.60 -16.81 19.65
N CYS A 15 31.16 -16.17 20.73
CA CYS A 15 29.77 -15.76 20.85
C CYS A 15 29.48 -14.83 19.67
N ILE A 16 28.97 -15.41 18.59
CA ILE A 16 28.27 -14.62 17.60
C ILE A 16 27.02 -14.16 18.33
N ASN A 17 27.03 -12.93 18.85
CA ASN A 17 25.80 -12.24 19.20
C ASN A 17 25.04 -12.12 17.88
N LEU A 18 24.14 -13.08 17.65
CA LEU A 18 23.08 -12.90 16.67
C LEU A 18 22.26 -11.73 17.22
N ILE A 19 22.54 -10.53 16.74
CA ILE A 19 21.61 -9.41 16.90
C ILE A 19 20.44 -9.83 16.01
N ILE A 20 19.43 -10.41 16.62
CA ILE A 20 18.12 -10.56 15.99
C ILE A 20 17.65 -9.10 15.89
N GLN A 21 17.83 -8.50 14.72
CA GLN A 21 17.22 -7.23 14.42
C GLN A 21 15.72 -7.55 14.38
N GLU A 22 14.97 -7.07 15.37
CA GLU A 22 13.52 -7.15 15.33
C GLU A 22 13.08 -6.45 14.04
N GLU A 23 12.38 -7.16 13.19
CA GLU A 23 11.75 -6.54 12.03
C GLU A 23 10.70 -5.56 12.55
N ILE A 24 10.84 -4.30 12.19
CA ILE A 24 9.89 -3.25 12.57
C ILE A 24 8.72 -3.34 11.59
N TYR A 25 7.51 -3.47 12.15
CA TYR A 25 6.27 -3.49 11.41
C TYR A 25 5.43 -2.29 11.85
N ASN A 26 5.62 -1.18 11.17
CA ASN A 26 4.88 0.04 11.46
C ASN A 26 3.89 0.32 10.33
N SER A 27 2.84 1.06 10.66
CA SER A 27 1.89 1.60 9.70
C SER A 27 1.56 3.04 10.06
N LEU A 28 0.84 3.72 9.19
CA LEU A 28 0.24 5.01 9.48
C LEU A 28 -1.21 4.82 9.94
N TYR A 29 -1.53 5.38 11.11
CA TYR A 29 -2.90 5.50 11.58
C TYR A 29 -3.50 6.84 11.15
N PHE A 30 -4.61 6.80 10.44
CA PHE A 30 -5.41 7.95 10.01
C PHE A 30 -6.60 8.11 10.94
N SER A 31 -6.75 9.29 11.52
CA SER A 31 -7.86 9.59 12.45
C SER A 31 -9.09 10.19 11.77
N GLY A 32 -9.14 10.20 10.43
CA GLY A 32 -10.24 10.71 9.63
C GLY A 32 -10.19 12.24 9.42
N GLY A 33 -9.63 12.71 8.40
CA GLY A 33 -9.38 14.15 8.10
C GLY A 33 -7.94 14.39 7.73
N SER A 34 -7.27 13.32 7.29
CA SER A 34 -5.87 13.35 6.88
C SER A 34 -5.69 12.48 5.64
N TRP A 35 -4.70 12.81 4.82
CA TRP A 35 -4.36 12.05 3.62
C TRP A 35 -2.88 12.20 3.26
N ILE A 36 -2.41 11.31 2.39
CA ILE A 36 -1.12 11.43 1.73
C ILE A 36 -1.41 11.76 0.27
N GLU A 37 -0.79 12.81 -0.23
CA GLU A 37 -0.79 13.19 -1.63
C GLU A 37 0.57 12.82 -2.22
N PHE A 38 0.55 12.04 -3.29
CA PHE A 38 1.74 11.75 -4.09
C PHE A 38 1.79 12.69 -5.29
N ALA A 39 2.94 12.74 -5.96
CA ALA A 39 3.08 13.52 -7.17
C ALA A 39 2.07 13.08 -8.25
N GLU A 40 1.82 13.93 -9.24
CA GLU A 40 1.01 13.56 -10.40
C GLU A 40 1.55 12.27 -11.04
N ILE A 41 0.65 11.38 -11.45
CA ILE A 41 0.98 10.08 -12.04
C ILE A 41 1.93 10.23 -13.25
N ASP A 42 1.75 11.26 -14.06
CA ASP A 42 2.62 11.54 -15.21
C ASP A 42 4.06 11.84 -14.79
N SER A 43 4.26 12.49 -13.63
CA SER A 43 5.59 12.76 -13.08
C SER A 43 6.23 11.51 -12.45
N MET A 44 5.43 10.54 -12.02
CA MET A 44 5.88 9.27 -11.44
C MET A 44 6.42 8.27 -12.47
N LYS A 45 6.61 8.68 -13.75
CA LYS A 45 7.10 7.82 -14.84
C LYS A 45 6.24 6.56 -15.08
N LEU A 46 4.95 6.68 -14.91
CA LEU A 46 3.99 5.67 -15.33
C LEU A 46 3.85 5.73 -16.87
N GLU A 47 4.89 5.27 -17.57
CA GLU A 47 5.04 5.42 -19.03
C GLU A 47 4.09 4.51 -19.83
N SER A 48 3.58 3.47 -19.20
CA SER A 48 2.65 2.53 -19.81
C SER A 48 1.30 2.57 -19.11
N ASN A 49 0.25 2.18 -19.84
CA ASN A 49 -1.06 1.96 -19.21
C ASN A 49 -1.11 0.66 -18.39
N ASP A 50 0.02 -0.04 -18.26
CA ASP A 50 0.13 -1.22 -17.42
C ASP A 50 0.69 -0.81 -16.06
N PHE A 51 -0.04 -1.03 -14.98
CA PHE A 51 0.42 -0.71 -13.64
C PHE A 51 -0.13 -1.67 -12.58
N THR A 52 0.50 -1.65 -11.44
CA THR A 52 -0.01 -2.29 -10.23
C THR A 52 0.14 -1.34 -9.05
N ILE A 53 -0.91 -1.20 -8.27
CA ILE A 53 -0.92 -0.45 -7.02
C ILE A 53 -1.27 -1.43 -5.91
N GLN A 54 -0.50 -1.37 -4.82
CA GLN A 54 -0.72 -2.23 -3.65
C GLN A 54 -0.58 -1.43 -2.38
N PHE A 55 -1.32 -1.80 -1.37
CA PHE A 55 -1.15 -1.32 -0.01
C PHE A 55 -1.76 -2.30 0.97
N TRP A 56 -1.23 -2.33 2.18
CA TRP A 56 -1.85 -3.04 3.27
C TRP A 56 -2.78 -2.11 4.03
N VAL A 57 -3.90 -2.63 4.49
CA VAL A 57 -4.92 -1.84 5.19
C VAL A 57 -5.53 -2.63 6.31
N SER A 58 -5.74 -1.96 7.45
CA SER A 58 -6.54 -2.47 8.56
C SER A 58 -7.54 -1.41 9.03
N GLY A 59 -8.71 -1.87 9.46
CA GLY A 59 -9.79 -0.98 9.88
C GLY A 59 -9.54 -0.35 11.24
N GLY A 60 -10.12 0.83 11.43
CA GLY A 60 -10.35 1.45 12.73
C GLY A 60 -11.84 1.55 13.03
N GLU A 61 -12.17 2.02 14.22
CA GLU A 61 -13.55 2.33 14.56
C GLU A 61 -14.05 3.49 13.68
N VAL A 62 -15.09 3.25 12.90
CA VAL A 62 -15.72 4.26 12.06
C VAL A 62 -16.98 4.76 12.76
N ASN A 63 -16.94 5.99 13.21
CA ASN A 63 -18.08 6.63 13.87
C ASN A 63 -19.00 7.39 12.89
N THR A 64 -18.77 7.30 11.59
CA THR A 64 -19.48 8.06 10.57
C THR A 64 -20.27 7.15 9.64
N HIS A 65 -21.32 7.71 9.02
CA HIS A 65 -22.11 7.04 7.98
C HIS A 65 -21.46 7.17 6.58
N GLU A 66 -20.23 7.62 6.53
CA GLU A 66 -19.52 7.86 5.28
C GLU A 66 -18.83 6.57 4.79
N ALA A 67 -18.50 6.55 3.53
CA ALA A 67 -17.72 5.49 2.91
C ALA A 67 -16.25 5.95 2.82
N PRO A 68 -15.41 5.70 3.87
CA PRO A 68 -14.05 6.17 3.88
C PRO A 68 -13.22 5.56 2.75
N ALA A 69 -12.48 6.41 2.03
CA ALA A 69 -11.63 6.02 0.93
C ALA A 69 -10.23 5.64 1.41
N MET A 70 -9.80 4.44 1.08
CA MET A 70 -8.43 3.99 1.34
C MET A 70 -7.45 4.61 0.34
N PHE A 71 -7.94 4.79 -0.90
CA PHE A 71 -7.14 5.17 -2.05
C PHE A 71 -8.02 5.84 -3.09
N SER A 72 -7.48 6.86 -3.78
CA SER A 72 -8.14 7.48 -4.93
C SER A 72 -7.17 7.94 -6.00
N ILE A 73 -7.63 7.88 -7.25
CA ILE A 73 -7.04 8.54 -8.42
C ILE A 73 -8.10 9.48 -8.98
N ILE A 74 -7.76 10.76 -9.09
CA ILE A 74 -8.66 11.81 -9.58
C ILE A 74 -8.01 12.51 -10.76
N ASP A 75 -8.74 12.67 -11.87
CA ASP A 75 -8.24 13.35 -13.06
C ASP A 75 -8.28 14.89 -12.90
N SER A 76 -7.64 15.60 -13.81
CA SER A 76 -7.60 17.06 -13.83
C SER A 76 -8.96 17.75 -14.08
N ASN A 77 -10.03 16.99 -14.30
CA ASN A 77 -11.40 17.47 -14.42
C ASN A 77 -12.24 17.11 -13.19
N ASP A 78 -11.59 16.75 -12.09
CA ASP A 78 -12.22 16.36 -10.83
C ASP A 78 -13.07 15.07 -10.90
N ASN A 79 -12.84 14.23 -11.90
CA ASN A 79 -13.53 12.94 -11.94
C ASN A 79 -12.71 11.86 -11.22
N ILE A 80 -13.40 11.04 -10.43
CA ILE A 80 -12.79 9.85 -9.85
C ILE A 80 -12.50 8.86 -10.97
N THR A 81 -11.21 8.69 -11.29
CA THR A 81 -10.75 7.67 -12.23
C THR A 81 -10.82 6.29 -11.60
N LEU A 82 -10.37 6.17 -10.35
CA LEU A 82 -10.45 4.95 -9.58
C LEU A 82 -10.44 5.30 -8.08
N ALA A 83 -11.30 4.68 -7.29
CA ALA A 83 -11.24 4.78 -5.84
C ALA A 83 -11.68 3.49 -5.16
N ILE A 84 -11.17 3.25 -3.97
CA ILE A 84 -11.51 2.11 -3.12
C ILE A 84 -11.99 2.60 -1.76
N PHE A 85 -13.16 2.16 -1.37
CA PHE A 85 -13.87 2.58 -0.16
C PHE A 85 -14.18 1.38 0.74
N ARG A 86 -14.25 1.65 2.04
CA ARG A 86 -14.98 0.81 2.99
C ARG A 86 -16.42 1.31 3.07
N ASP A 87 -17.39 0.53 2.59
CA ASP A 87 -18.80 0.89 2.68
C ASP A 87 -19.37 0.44 4.04
N VAL A 88 -19.41 1.38 4.99
CA VAL A 88 -19.89 1.12 6.36
C VAL A 88 -21.36 0.73 6.39
N ASN A 89 -22.16 1.24 5.45
CA ASN A 89 -23.60 1.00 5.36
C ASN A 89 -23.93 -0.38 4.76
N GLN A 90 -22.98 -1.03 4.11
CA GLN A 90 -23.14 -2.34 3.48
C GLN A 90 -22.22 -3.39 4.10
N ASN A 91 -22.42 -3.66 5.40
CA ASN A 91 -21.65 -4.65 6.15
C ASN A 91 -20.12 -4.45 6.08
N ASN A 92 -19.67 -3.19 6.05
CA ASN A 92 -18.24 -2.86 5.91
C ASN A 92 -17.58 -3.48 4.66
N SER A 93 -18.33 -3.61 3.58
CA SER A 93 -17.79 -4.13 2.32
C SER A 93 -16.73 -3.20 1.73
N ILE A 94 -15.86 -3.74 0.87
CA ILE A 94 -15.06 -2.92 -0.03
C ILE A 94 -15.90 -2.60 -1.26
N THR A 95 -15.97 -1.34 -1.59
CA THR A 95 -16.58 -0.83 -2.81
C THR A 95 -15.53 -0.16 -3.67
N THR A 96 -15.54 -0.45 -4.96
CA THR A 96 -14.69 0.22 -5.94
C THR A 96 -15.53 1.06 -6.88
N ILE A 97 -15.06 2.26 -7.18
CA ILE A 97 -15.65 3.12 -8.20
C ILE A 97 -14.59 3.40 -9.24
N SER A 98 -14.94 3.30 -10.51
CA SER A 98 -14.10 3.75 -11.62
C SER A 98 -14.94 4.55 -12.62
N ASN A 99 -14.33 5.49 -13.34
CA ASN A 99 -14.97 6.26 -14.40
C ASN A 99 -15.28 5.41 -15.64
N SER A 100 -14.78 4.19 -15.69
CA SER A 100 -15.09 3.24 -16.74
C SER A 100 -16.49 2.63 -16.55
N ALA A 101 -17.05 2.04 -17.60
CA ALA A 101 -18.42 1.48 -17.64
C ALA A 101 -18.72 0.34 -16.66
N VAL A 102 -17.78 -0.02 -15.77
CA VAL A 102 -17.93 -1.16 -14.84
C VAL A 102 -18.71 -0.79 -13.59
N GLY A 103 -18.72 0.49 -13.22
CA GLY A 103 -19.47 0.95 -12.07
C GLY A 103 -18.96 0.39 -10.73
N LYS A 104 -19.85 0.41 -9.76
CA LYS A 104 -19.61 -0.01 -8.39
C LYS A 104 -19.51 -1.55 -8.29
N GLN A 105 -18.43 -2.05 -7.70
CA GLN A 105 -18.26 -3.46 -7.34
C GLN A 105 -18.14 -3.59 -5.82
N GLU A 106 -18.72 -4.63 -5.25
CA GLU A 106 -18.78 -4.84 -3.80
C GLU A 106 -18.20 -6.19 -3.41
N TYR A 107 -17.45 -6.23 -2.30
CA TYR A 107 -16.94 -7.45 -1.68
C TYR A 107 -17.16 -7.42 -0.17
N ASN A 108 -17.85 -8.44 0.35
CA ASN A 108 -18.34 -8.53 1.73
C ASN A 108 -17.58 -9.59 2.55
N GLY A 109 -16.26 -9.69 2.39
CA GLY A 109 -15.49 -10.78 3.02
C GLY A 109 -14.53 -10.34 4.14
N LEU A 110 -14.54 -9.06 4.54
CA LEU A 110 -13.57 -8.53 5.46
C LEU A 110 -14.16 -8.31 6.86
N ASP A 111 -13.38 -8.66 7.86
CA ASP A 111 -13.65 -8.32 9.26
C ASP A 111 -12.75 -7.14 9.67
N TRP A 112 -13.35 -5.97 9.85
CA TRP A 112 -12.66 -4.76 10.26
C TRP A 112 -12.65 -4.55 11.78
N SER A 113 -13.09 -5.54 12.55
CA SER A 113 -13.18 -5.42 14.00
C SER A 113 -11.85 -5.59 14.71
N ASP A 114 -10.88 -6.27 14.09
CA ASP A 114 -9.53 -6.43 14.62
C ASP A 114 -8.56 -5.50 13.89
N PRO A 115 -8.01 -4.47 14.54
CA PRO A 115 -7.05 -3.56 13.93
C PRO A 115 -5.66 -4.18 13.71
N ASP A 116 -5.42 -5.40 14.15
CA ASP A 116 -4.18 -6.15 13.90
C ASP A 116 -4.31 -7.04 12.64
N ASP A 117 -5.52 -7.20 12.09
CA ASP A 117 -5.77 -7.90 10.84
C ASP A 117 -5.57 -6.95 9.64
N PHE A 118 -4.44 -7.12 8.95
CA PHE A 118 -4.12 -6.37 7.73
C PHE A 118 -4.50 -7.15 6.48
N TYR A 119 -5.12 -6.46 5.52
CA TYR A 119 -5.49 -6.97 4.21
C TYR A 119 -4.62 -6.34 3.13
N LEU A 120 -4.02 -7.15 2.26
CA LEU A 120 -3.34 -6.66 1.07
C LEU A 120 -4.38 -6.33 0.00
N ILE A 121 -4.47 -5.08 -0.39
CA ILE A 121 -5.25 -4.65 -1.55
C ILE A 121 -4.29 -4.53 -2.74
N SER A 122 -4.63 -5.16 -3.86
CA SER A 122 -3.83 -5.06 -5.09
C SER A 122 -4.72 -4.76 -6.29
N LEU A 123 -4.40 -3.68 -6.98
CA LEU A 123 -5.05 -3.24 -8.22
C LEU A 123 -4.09 -3.45 -9.37
N LEU A 124 -4.42 -4.36 -10.28
CA LEU A 124 -3.61 -4.72 -11.43
C LEU A 124 -4.33 -4.28 -12.71
N PHE A 125 -3.76 -3.35 -13.42
CA PHE A 125 -4.31 -2.86 -14.67
C PHE A 125 -3.41 -3.15 -15.86
N SER A 126 -4.00 -3.42 -17.00
CA SER A 126 -3.37 -3.35 -18.31
C SER A 126 -4.41 -3.11 -19.42
N ASP A 127 -4.01 -2.44 -20.47
CA ASP A 127 -4.89 -2.22 -21.63
C ASP A 127 -5.42 -3.52 -22.24
N SER A 128 -4.64 -4.59 -22.17
CA SER A 128 -5.01 -5.89 -22.76
C SER A 128 -5.88 -6.77 -21.85
N LYS A 129 -5.83 -6.57 -20.53
CA LYS A 129 -6.51 -7.43 -19.54
C LYS A 129 -7.51 -6.68 -18.67
N GLY A 130 -7.55 -5.35 -18.79
CA GLY A 130 -8.37 -4.50 -17.94
C GLY A 130 -7.91 -4.48 -16.48
N LEU A 131 -8.81 -4.10 -15.59
CA LEU A 131 -8.58 -3.99 -14.16
C LEU A 131 -8.91 -5.29 -13.44
N ASN A 132 -7.97 -5.78 -12.65
CA ASN A 132 -8.19 -6.83 -11.67
C ASN A 132 -7.94 -6.28 -10.26
N ILE A 133 -8.80 -6.65 -9.32
CA ILE A 133 -8.63 -6.28 -7.91
C ILE A 133 -8.52 -7.55 -7.08
N TYR A 134 -7.53 -7.56 -6.21
CA TYR A 134 -7.30 -8.64 -5.25
C TYR A 134 -7.41 -8.11 -3.83
N ILE A 135 -7.95 -8.95 -2.97
CA ILE A 135 -7.83 -8.82 -1.51
C ILE A 135 -7.04 -10.03 -1.05
N ASN A 136 -5.90 -9.77 -0.45
CA ASN A 136 -4.90 -10.79 -0.15
C ASN A 136 -4.47 -11.47 -1.48
N ASP A 137 -4.60 -12.79 -1.59
CA ASP A 137 -4.33 -13.53 -2.81
C ASP A 137 -5.61 -13.91 -3.61
N TYR A 138 -6.77 -13.40 -3.15
CA TYR A 138 -8.05 -13.72 -3.76
C TYR A 138 -8.51 -12.60 -4.71
N LYS A 139 -8.73 -12.95 -5.99
CA LYS A 139 -9.25 -12.03 -7.00
C LYS A 139 -10.74 -11.79 -6.81
N ILE A 140 -11.12 -10.56 -6.44
CA ILE A 140 -12.51 -10.17 -6.22
C ILE A 140 -13.17 -9.54 -7.44
N LEU A 141 -12.38 -8.95 -8.33
CA LEU A 141 -12.86 -8.28 -9.54
C LEU A 141 -11.96 -8.59 -10.73
N SER A 142 -12.59 -8.79 -11.88
CA SER A 142 -11.92 -8.79 -13.19
C SER A 142 -12.83 -8.12 -14.20
N CYS A 143 -12.42 -6.98 -14.73
CA CYS A 143 -13.18 -6.24 -15.72
C CYS A 143 -12.32 -5.76 -16.88
N GLY A 144 -12.85 -5.82 -18.09
CA GLY A 144 -12.15 -5.39 -19.32
C GLY A 144 -12.17 -3.88 -19.56
N SER A 145 -12.32 -3.07 -18.50
CA SER A 145 -12.41 -1.62 -18.62
C SER A 145 -11.07 -0.99 -18.92
N LEU A 146 -11.08 0.04 -19.74
CA LEU A 146 -9.95 0.93 -19.93
C LEU A 146 -9.95 1.97 -18.82
N LEU A 147 -8.79 2.19 -18.20
CA LEU A 147 -8.56 3.28 -17.25
C LEU A 147 -7.54 4.21 -17.89
N ASP A 148 -7.87 5.49 -17.96
CA ASP A 148 -6.90 6.53 -18.31
C ASP A 148 -6.54 7.26 -17.02
N VAL A 149 -5.31 7.06 -16.56
CA VAL A 149 -4.79 7.66 -15.32
C VAL A 149 -3.87 8.86 -15.59
N LYS A 150 -3.71 9.25 -16.85
CA LYS A 150 -2.86 10.39 -17.23
C LYS A 150 -3.42 11.70 -16.67
N GLY A 151 -2.53 12.56 -16.19
CA GLY A 151 -2.90 13.84 -15.59
C GLY A 151 -3.72 13.70 -14.31
N SER A 152 -3.62 12.55 -13.62
CA SER A 152 -4.35 12.27 -12.39
C SER A 152 -3.45 12.38 -11.18
N THR A 153 -4.05 12.75 -10.04
CA THR A 153 -3.40 12.75 -8.72
C THR A 153 -3.69 11.43 -8.01
N LEU A 154 -2.69 10.90 -7.33
CA LEU A 154 -2.81 9.72 -6.48
C LEU A 154 -2.84 10.13 -5.03
N ASN A 155 -3.89 9.71 -4.32
CA ASN A 155 -4.08 10.00 -2.90
C ASN A 155 -4.34 8.72 -2.11
N VAL A 156 -3.85 8.70 -0.89
CA VAL A 156 -4.10 7.65 0.10
C VAL A 156 -4.77 8.25 1.32
N GLY A 157 -5.88 7.66 1.76
CA GLY A 157 -6.60 8.08 2.94
C GLY A 157 -7.73 9.09 2.72
N ALA A 158 -7.99 9.53 1.48
CA ALA A 158 -9.14 10.40 1.16
C ALA A 158 -9.41 10.46 -0.35
N ILE A 159 -10.51 11.13 -0.72
CA ILE A 159 -10.75 11.66 -2.06
C ILE A 159 -10.35 13.14 -2.05
N VAL A 160 -9.35 13.48 -2.87
CA VAL A 160 -8.79 14.83 -2.96
C VAL A 160 -8.46 15.17 -4.40
N ASN A 161 -8.97 16.29 -4.91
CA ASN A 161 -8.59 16.81 -6.23
C ASN A 161 -7.36 17.73 -6.16
N GLU A 162 -6.79 18.07 -7.29
CA GLU A 162 -5.53 18.81 -7.39
C GLU A 162 -5.55 20.16 -6.65
N ASP A 163 -6.63 20.92 -6.78
CA ASP A 163 -6.77 22.23 -6.11
C ASP A 163 -7.31 22.14 -4.66
N ARG A 164 -7.58 20.93 -4.19
CA ARG A 164 -8.11 20.60 -2.84
C ARG A 164 -9.45 21.26 -2.54
N THR A 165 -10.26 21.50 -3.54
CA THR A 165 -11.65 21.94 -3.38
C THR A 165 -12.59 20.78 -3.06
N ILE A 166 -12.22 19.55 -3.46
CA ILE A 166 -12.87 18.31 -3.05
C ILE A 166 -11.99 17.66 -1.99
N LEU A 167 -12.52 17.55 -0.78
CA LEU A 167 -11.87 16.95 0.40
C LEU A 167 -12.93 16.15 1.14
N GLU A 168 -13.01 14.84 0.86
CA GLU A 168 -14.07 14.00 1.41
C GLU A 168 -13.64 12.54 1.60
N ASN A 169 -14.52 11.75 2.22
CA ASN A 169 -14.34 10.31 2.38
C ASN A 169 -13.04 9.92 3.09
N PHE A 170 -12.65 10.65 4.13
CA PHE A 170 -11.41 10.40 4.86
C PHE A 170 -11.36 9.02 5.50
N TRP A 171 -10.19 8.36 5.38
CA TRP A 171 -9.93 7.07 5.97
C TRP A 171 -9.83 7.13 7.50
N TYR A 172 -10.34 6.09 8.14
CA TYR A 172 -10.17 5.79 9.56
C TYR A 172 -9.55 4.40 9.68
N GLY A 173 -8.33 4.31 10.19
CA GLY A 173 -7.63 3.04 10.33
C GLY A 173 -6.19 3.12 9.91
N TYR A 174 -5.62 1.98 9.64
CA TYR A 174 -4.20 1.82 9.38
C TYR A 174 -3.97 1.58 7.89
N ILE A 175 -2.90 2.16 7.36
CA ILE A 175 -2.38 1.87 6.02
C ILE A 175 -0.88 1.63 6.16
N ASP A 176 -0.40 0.57 5.51
CA ASP A 176 0.99 0.18 5.51
C ASP A 176 1.47 -0.16 4.11
N GLU A 177 2.74 0.07 3.88
CA GLU A 177 3.52 -0.28 2.69
C GLU A 177 2.79 -0.08 1.35
N VAL A 178 2.68 1.18 0.92
CA VAL A 178 2.13 1.51 -0.39
C VAL A 178 3.19 1.25 -1.47
N ARG A 179 2.79 0.57 -2.54
CA ARG A 179 3.67 0.18 -3.67
C ARG A 179 3.04 0.58 -4.98
N LEU A 180 3.82 1.19 -5.86
CA LEU A 180 3.44 1.53 -7.23
C LEU A 180 4.42 0.89 -8.22
N TRP A 181 3.88 0.12 -9.15
CA TRP A 181 4.64 -0.58 -10.20
C TRP A 181 4.19 -0.07 -11.56
N ASN A 182 5.11 0.29 -12.45
CA ASN A 182 4.79 0.63 -13.84
C ASN A 182 4.62 -0.61 -14.74
N THR A 183 4.14 -1.68 -14.17
CA THR A 183 3.82 -2.94 -14.85
C THR A 183 2.67 -3.65 -14.15
N ARG A 184 1.94 -4.45 -14.92
CA ARG A 184 0.96 -5.35 -14.33
C ARG A 184 1.65 -6.60 -13.80
N LEU A 185 1.74 -6.73 -12.48
CA LEU A 185 2.33 -7.90 -11.83
C LEU A 185 1.58 -9.19 -12.18
N ALA A 186 2.28 -10.32 -12.08
CA ALA A 186 1.67 -11.63 -12.23
C ALA A 186 0.84 -11.99 -10.97
N ASP A 187 -0.24 -12.76 -11.15
CA ASP A 187 -1.09 -13.23 -10.05
C ASP A 187 -0.27 -14.01 -8.99
N SER A 188 0.74 -14.78 -9.43
CA SER A 188 1.66 -15.51 -8.53
C SER A 188 2.53 -14.58 -7.68
N THR A 189 2.87 -13.39 -8.19
CA THR A 189 3.61 -12.37 -7.42
C THR A 189 2.73 -11.82 -6.29
N ILE A 190 1.45 -11.59 -6.55
CA ILE A 190 0.51 -11.16 -5.52
C ILE A 190 0.40 -12.18 -4.40
N SER A 191 0.22 -13.46 -4.74
CA SER A 191 0.15 -14.55 -3.76
C SER A 191 1.44 -14.67 -2.94
N PHE A 192 2.61 -14.48 -3.59
CA PHE A 192 3.89 -14.48 -2.89
C PHE A 192 4.01 -13.31 -1.91
N GLN A 193 3.66 -12.09 -2.34
CA GLN A 193 3.76 -10.88 -1.52
C GLN A 193 2.77 -10.92 -0.34
N TYR A 194 1.57 -11.48 -0.54
CA TYR A 194 0.63 -11.72 0.54
C TYR A 194 1.20 -12.67 1.61
N ALA A 195 1.83 -13.75 1.19
CA ALA A 195 2.46 -14.72 2.10
C ALA A 195 3.76 -14.19 2.76
N HIS A 196 4.33 -13.11 2.23
CA HIS A 196 5.60 -12.53 2.69
C HIS A 196 5.52 -10.99 2.62
N PRO A 197 4.81 -10.32 3.54
CA PRO A 197 4.53 -8.88 3.46
C PRO A 197 5.75 -7.99 3.26
N ASN A 198 6.88 -8.34 3.91
CA ASN A 198 8.13 -7.59 3.82
C ASN A 198 8.95 -7.85 2.55
N LYS A 199 8.44 -8.66 1.60
CA LYS A 199 9.17 -9.01 0.40
C LYS A 199 8.46 -8.51 -0.85
N LEU A 200 9.22 -7.90 -1.74
CA LEU A 200 8.73 -7.39 -3.02
C LEU A 200 8.63 -8.49 -4.10
N GLY A 201 9.38 -9.56 -3.97
CA GLY A 201 9.36 -10.69 -4.87
C GLY A 201 10.21 -11.84 -4.36
N ASP A 202 10.08 -13.00 -4.98
CA ASP A 202 10.97 -14.12 -4.73
C ASP A 202 12.32 -13.94 -5.48
N TYR A 203 13.28 -14.82 -5.19
CA TYR A 203 14.62 -14.76 -5.79
C TYR A 203 14.61 -14.80 -7.34
N TYR A 204 13.59 -15.35 -7.94
CA TYR A 204 13.47 -15.51 -9.40
C TYR A 204 12.76 -14.35 -10.10
N GLN A 205 12.18 -13.42 -9.35
CA GLN A 205 11.37 -12.30 -9.86
C GLN A 205 12.07 -10.93 -9.77
N TYR A 206 13.38 -10.89 -9.62
CA TYR A 206 14.16 -9.64 -9.56
C TYR A 206 13.95 -8.69 -10.75
N SER A 207 13.51 -9.21 -11.91
CA SER A 207 13.21 -8.40 -13.08
C SER A 207 12.06 -7.41 -12.88
N TYR A 208 11.25 -7.56 -11.83
CA TYR A 208 10.18 -6.62 -11.52
C TYR A 208 10.66 -5.41 -10.73
N TYR A 209 11.80 -5.45 -10.05
CA TYR A 209 12.27 -4.31 -9.25
C TYR A 209 12.50 -3.05 -10.09
N ASP A 210 12.96 -3.19 -11.33
CA ASP A 210 13.10 -2.07 -12.27
C ASP A 210 11.76 -1.40 -12.60
N SER A 211 10.65 -2.06 -12.29
CA SER A 211 9.28 -1.57 -12.51
C SER A 211 8.66 -0.98 -11.24
N LEU A 212 9.31 -1.06 -10.09
CA LEU A 212 8.84 -0.46 -8.85
C LEU A 212 9.20 1.04 -8.86
N ILE A 213 8.20 1.87 -9.10
CA ILE A 213 8.36 3.32 -9.25
C ILE A 213 7.91 4.12 -8.04
N GLY A 214 7.44 3.46 -6.99
CA GLY A 214 7.13 4.04 -5.69
C GLY A 214 7.04 2.95 -4.63
N LEU A 215 7.73 3.17 -3.51
CA LEU A 215 7.73 2.29 -2.35
C LEU A 215 7.73 3.13 -1.09
N TRP A 216 6.58 3.21 -0.44
CA TRP A 216 6.42 4.00 0.78
C TRP A 216 6.17 3.06 1.95
N ARG A 217 7.27 2.74 2.65
CA ARG A 217 7.25 1.99 3.90
C ARG A 217 7.23 2.95 5.07
N PHE A 218 6.56 2.55 6.12
CA PHE A 218 6.41 3.40 7.31
C PHE A 218 7.27 2.92 8.49
N ASN A 219 8.30 2.15 8.20
CA ASN A 219 9.17 1.49 9.17
C ASN A 219 10.31 2.40 9.69
N TRP A 220 10.01 3.64 10.08
CA TRP A 220 11.02 4.60 10.56
C TRP A 220 10.55 5.44 11.76
N ASP A 221 11.51 6.04 12.49
CA ASP A 221 11.30 6.87 13.68
C ASP A 221 11.30 8.39 13.40
N LYS A 222 11.03 8.84 12.19
CA LYS A 222 11.13 10.26 11.81
C LYS A 222 9.82 11.00 12.02
N PRO A 223 9.84 12.34 12.24
CA PRO A 223 8.64 13.15 12.23
C PRO A 223 7.91 13.06 10.89
N LEU A 224 6.60 12.85 10.95
CA LEU A 224 5.74 12.66 9.79
C LEU A 224 5.42 14.02 9.13
N SER A 225 6.28 14.55 8.27
CA SER A 225 5.94 15.67 7.38
C SER A 225 5.98 15.27 5.92
N THR A 226 6.83 14.32 5.59
CA THR A 226 7.05 13.79 4.25
C THR A 226 7.19 12.29 4.35
N ILE A 227 6.61 11.58 3.43
CA ILE A 227 6.76 10.12 3.28
C ILE A 227 7.81 9.88 2.21
N GLU A 228 8.96 9.36 2.64
CA GLU A 228 10.09 9.07 1.76
C GLU A 228 9.76 7.89 0.83
N ASP A 229 10.01 8.06 -0.46
CA ASP A 229 9.97 6.96 -1.43
C ASP A 229 11.27 6.16 -1.34
N GLU A 230 11.19 4.90 -0.96
CA GLU A 230 12.34 3.98 -0.87
C GLU A 230 12.68 3.33 -2.22
N SER A 231 11.99 3.68 -3.32
CA SER A 231 12.34 3.26 -4.67
C SER A 231 13.48 4.13 -5.24
N ASP A 232 13.95 3.81 -6.45
CA ASP A 232 14.99 4.60 -7.14
C ASP A 232 14.45 5.87 -7.82
N PHE A 233 13.20 6.29 -7.56
CA PHE A 233 12.50 7.32 -8.34
C PHE A 233 12.22 8.63 -7.60
N ASP A 234 12.46 8.69 -6.29
CA ASP A 234 12.27 9.89 -5.45
C ASP A 234 10.85 10.50 -5.52
N ASN A 235 9.81 9.66 -5.58
CA ASN A 235 8.40 10.07 -5.62
C ASN A 235 7.83 10.26 -4.20
N ASP A 236 8.42 11.14 -3.42
CA ASP A 236 8.02 11.39 -2.03
C ASP A 236 6.55 11.82 -1.91
N GLY A 237 5.89 11.35 -0.85
CA GLY A 237 4.54 11.74 -0.50
C GLY A 237 4.49 12.86 0.52
N THR A 238 3.46 13.68 0.49
CA THR A 238 3.22 14.75 1.47
C THR A 238 1.99 14.43 2.29
N ILE A 239 2.13 14.50 3.62
CA ILE A 239 0.98 14.34 4.54
C ILE A 239 0.28 15.67 4.73
N TYR A 240 -1.03 15.63 4.59
CA TYR A 240 -1.93 16.74 4.89
C TYR A 240 -2.93 16.34 5.98
N THR A 241 -3.25 17.30 6.85
CA THR A 241 -4.19 17.08 7.93
C THR A 241 -5.11 18.30 8.09
N LEU A 242 -6.39 18.06 8.32
CA LEU A 242 -7.32 19.09 8.74
C LEU A 242 -7.16 19.38 10.25
N ASN A 243 -7.59 20.56 10.69
CA ASN A 243 -7.51 20.95 12.11
C ASN A 243 -8.23 19.95 13.01
N GLY A 244 -7.52 19.42 14.00
CA GLY A 244 -8.05 18.46 14.98
C GLY A 244 -7.93 16.99 14.59
N PHE A 245 -7.30 16.71 13.44
CA PHE A 245 -6.99 15.36 12.99
C PHE A 245 -5.48 15.13 12.93
N SER A 246 -5.06 13.89 12.83
CA SER A 246 -3.65 13.51 12.78
C SER A 246 -3.42 12.29 11.88
N VAL A 247 -2.20 12.15 11.40
CA VAL A 247 -1.62 10.89 10.98
C VAL A 247 -0.54 10.55 12.00
N GLU A 248 -0.56 9.36 12.52
CA GLU A 248 0.36 8.91 13.55
C GLU A 248 1.06 7.63 13.12
N LEU A 249 2.35 7.52 13.46
CA LEU A 249 3.07 6.27 13.31
C LEU A 249 2.55 5.29 14.36
N SER A 250 2.22 4.08 13.93
CA SER A 250 1.74 3.00 14.78
C SER A 250 2.72 1.83 14.74
N GLU A 251 2.96 1.18 15.88
CA GLU A 251 3.73 -0.07 15.96
C GLU A 251 2.96 -1.30 15.43
N LYS A 252 1.79 -1.08 14.83
CA LYS A 252 1.02 -2.10 14.12
C LYS A 252 1.35 -2.03 12.64
N GLY A 253 1.58 -3.17 12.02
CA GLY A 253 1.86 -3.26 10.58
C GLY A 253 1.63 -4.67 10.07
N ALA A 254 1.66 -4.83 8.75
CA ALA A 254 1.50 -6.12 8.10
C ALA A 254 2.68 -7.05 8.41
N LYS A 255 2.39 -8.33 8.78
CA LYS A 255 3.38 -9.33 9.21
C LYS A 255 3.33 -10.59 8.38
#